data_e29842481cbe6dca6e9fc0293d5ce000
#
_entry.id   e29842481cbe6dca6e9fc0293d5ce000
#
_cell.length_a   1.000
_cell.length_b   1.000
_cell.length_c   1.000
_cell.angle_alpha   90.00
_cell.angle_beta   90.00
_cell.angle_gamma   90.00
#
_symmetry.space_group_name_H-M   'P 1'
#
loop_
_entity.id
_entity.type
_entity.pdbx_description
1 polymer ?
#
loop_
_entity_poly.entity_id
_entity_poly.type
_entity_poly.pdbx_seq_one_letter_code
_entity_poly.pdbx_strand_id
1 'polypeptide(L)'
;IDDKIYSGTQRVQIPKGGVLKILSLPHHNWAYLAILGGFNSEQILGSRSMMKGVTTLDRLYKGMTIPFTHSNEALIGLTVKLEKENEQDINIMPGPEYQLLPKAIQNKVFNKPLMISPQSNRQAYILDGFEQEIPNAQIKSGYTPAGTIQITPAGKLFVLMKDGQTTGGYFRIGFLDKEDLGQLAQIPFGEKVQFKMDLK
;
A
#
# COMPACT_ATOMS: atom_id res chain seq x y z
N ILE A 1 13.61 -20.84 -7.05
CA ILE A 1 13.18 -21.58 -8.24
C ILE A 1 13.77 -22.96 -8.13
N ASP A 2 12.94 -23.95 -8.21
CA ASP A 2 13.31 -25.31 -7.86
C ASP A 2 14.04 -25.31 -6.52
N ASP A 3 15.17 -25.78 -6.25
CA ASP A 3 15.82 -25.72 -4.93
C ASP A 3 16.86 -24.58 -4.80
N LYS A 4 16.90 -23.65 -5.76
CA LYS A 4 17.80 -22.48 -5.71
C LYS A 4 17.08 -21.25 -5.18
N ILE A 5 17.75 -20.53 -4.30
CA ILE A 5 17.27 -19.26 -3.72
C ILE A 5 17.85 -18.09 -4.51
N TYR A 6 17.02 -17.16 -4.87
CA TYR A 6 17.37 -15.93 -5.58
C TYR A 6 16.89 -14.71 -4.78
N SER A 7 17.61 -13.62 -4.88
CA SER A 7 17.13 -12.33 -4.38
C SER A 7 15.91 -11.86 -5.18
N GLY A 8 14.91 -11.30 -4.51
CA GLY A 8 13.72 -10.73 -5.16
C GLY A 8 14.00 -9.58 -6.12
N THR A 9 15.23 -9.06 -6.16
CA THR A 9 15.62 -7.96 -7.05
C THR A 9 16.24 -8.43 -8.37
N GLN A 10 16.43 -9.74 -8.52
CA GLN A 10 17.11 -10.32 -9.69
C GLN A 10 16.10 -10.78 -10.73
N ARG A 11 16.46 -10.61 -12.00
CA ARG A 11 15.81 -11.34 -13.09
C ARG A 11 16.38 -12.75 -13.16
N VAL A 12 15.48 -13.70 -13.19
CA VAL A 12 15.84 -15.11 -13.23
C VAL A 12 15.08 -15.81 -14.36
N GLN A 13 15.73 -16.74 -15.01
CA GLN A 13 15.09 -17.59 -16.00
C GLN A 13 14.49 -18.80 -15.30
N ILE A 14 13.19 -19.05 -15.53
CA ILE A 14 12.50 -20.23 -15.04
C ILE A 14 12.39 -21.20 -16.20
N PRO A 15 12.98 -22.41 -16.12
CA PRO A 15 12.87 -23.40 -17.18
C PRO A 15 11.42 -23.89 -17.32
N LYS A 16 11.09 -24.45 -18.48
CA LYS A 16 9.79 -25.10 -18.68
C LYS A 16 9.56 -26.20 -17.64
N GLY A 17 8.44 -26.09 -16.92
CA GLY A 17 8.10 -27.00 -15.82
C GLY A 17 8.75 -26.64 -14.47
N GLY A 18 9.58 -25.60 -14.42
CA GLY A 18 10.20 -25.15 -13.17
C GLY A 18 9.17 -24.59 -12.17
N VAL A 19 9.47 -24.71 -10.89
CA VAL A 19 8.61 -24.29 -9.77
C VAL A 19 9.18 -23.05 -9.11
N LEU A 20 8.40 -21.96 -9.12
CA LEU A 20 8.70 -20.75 -8.37
C LEU A 20 7.99 -20.80 -7.01
N LYS A 21 8.75 -20.66 -5.94
CA LYS A 21 8.22 -20.45 -4.57
C LYS A 21 8.57 -19.05 -4.12
N ILE A 22 7.58 -18.27 -3.71
CA ILE A 22 7.79 -16.98 -3.04
C ILE A 22 7.80 -17.27 -1.54
N LEU A 23 8.92 -16.98 -0.90
CA LEU A 23 9.09 -17.19 0.53
C LEU A 23 8.51 -16.01 1.34
N SER A 24 8.39 -16.19 2.65
CA SER A 24 7.98 -15.12 3.56
C SER A 24 8.90 -13.92 3.44
N LEU A 25 8.31 -12.74 3.54
CA LEU A 25 8.99 -11.44 3.54
C LEU A 25 8.97 -10.89 4.97
N PRO A 26 10.00 -11.13 5.78
CA PRO A 26 9.95 -10.80 7.21
C PRO A 26 9.87 -9.29 7.49
N HIS A 27 10.24 -8.44 6.51
CA HIS A 27 10.30 -6.99 6.67
C HIS A 27 9.42 -6.22 5.70
N HIS A 28 8.56 -6.91 4.93
CA HIS A 28 7.73 -6.29 3.91
C HIS A 28 6.34 -6.92 3.86
N ASN A 29 5.33 -6.12 3.54
CA ASN A 29 3.96 -6.59 3.35
C ASN A 29 3.71 -7.13 1.93
N TRP A 30 4.37 -6.56 0.93
CA TRP A 30 4.04 -6.78 -0.46
C TRP A 30 5.23 -7.26 -1.26
N ALA A 31 5.02 -8.29 -2.06
CA ALA A 31 5.92 -8.71 -3.12
C ALA A 31 5.20 -8.65 -4.47
N TYR A 32 5.97 -8.37 -5.50
CA TYR A 32 5.46 -8.28 -6.86
C TYR A 32 6.21 -9.27 -7.75
N LEU A 33 5.46 -10.11 -8.46
CA LEU A 33 6.00 -10.98 -9.49
C LEU A 33 5.70 -10.36 -10.86
N ALA A 34 6.75 -9.99 -11.57
CA ALA A 34 6.66 -9.56 -12.95
C ALA A 34 7.23 -10.65 -13.87
N ILE A 35 6.60 -10.85 -15.00
CA ILE A 35 7.07 -11.77 -16.04
C ILE A 35 7.35 -10.99 -17.33
N LEU A 36 8.44 -11.31 -17.99
CA LEU A 36 8.77 -10.68 -19.27
C LEU A 36 7.68 -11.05 -20.31
N GLY A 37 7.16 -10.04 -21.01
CA GLY A 37 6.01 -10.19 -21.91
C GLY A 37 4.65 -10.05 -21.21
N GLY A 38 4.60 -10.04 -19.89
CA GLY A 38 3.39 -9.83 -19.09
C GLY A 38 2.46 -11.04 -18.99
N PHE A 39 1.55 -10.98 -18.05
CA PHE A 39 0.46 -11.95 -17.92
C PHE A 39 -0.69 -11.60 -18.87
N ASN A 40 -1.25 -12.59 -19.55
CA ASN A 40 -2.38 -12.45 -20.47
C ASN A 40 -3.71 -12.80 -19.76
N SER A 41 -3.96 -12.18 -18.61
CA SER A 41 -5.27 -12.24 -17.97
C SER A 41 -6.32 -11.47 -18.79
N GLU A 42 -7.59 -11.72 -18.53
CA GLU A 42 -8.70 -11.00 -19.14
C GLU A 42 -8.52 -9.47 -18.99
N GLN A 43 -8.82 -8.73 -20.04
CA GLN A 43 -8.74 -7.26 -20.01
C GLN A 43 -10.15 -6.68 -19.95
N ILE A 44 -10.47 -5.95 -18.88
CA ILE A 44 -11.76 -5.30 -18.67
C ILE A 44 -11.50 -3.80 -18.49
N LEU A 45 -12.22 -2.97 -19.22
CA LEU A 45 -12.05 -1.50 -19.22
C LEU A 45 -10.59 -1.05 -19.42
N GLY A 46 -9.84 -1.77 -20.27
CA GLY A 46 -8.43 -1.47 -20.52
C GLY A 46 -7.45 -1.95 -19.44
N SER A 47 -7.91 -2.59 -18.37
CA SER A 47 -7.09 -3.11 -17.27
C SER A 47 -7.08 -4.63 -17.24
N ARG A 48 -5.94 -5.21 -16.85
CA ARG A 48 -5.80 -6.64 -16.53
C ARG A 48 -5.85 -6.92 -15.02
N SER A 49 -6.14 -5.91 -14.21
CA SER A 49 -6.29 -6.07 -12.76
C SER A 49 -7.58 -6.80 -12.41
N MET A 50 -7.48 -7.76 -11.50
CA MET A 50 -8.65 -8.43 -10.92
C MET A 50 -9.24 -7.55 -9.82
N MET A 51 -10.55 -7.34 -9.85
CA MET A 51 -11.27 -6.51 -8.88
C MET A 51 -12.64 -7.12 -8.56
N LYS A 52 -12.92 -7.30 -7.28
CA LYS A 52 -14.21 -7.82 -6.82
C LYS A 52 -15.37 -6.94 -7.33
N GLY A 53 -16.36 -7.58 -7.91
CA GLY A 53 -17.57 -6.92 -8.43
C GLY A 53 -17.39 -6.26 -9.82
N VAL A 54 -16.19 -6.29 -10.40
CA VAL A 54 -15.90 -5.74 -11.74
C VAL A 54 -15.43 -6.84 -12.69
N THR A 55 -14.49 -7.66 -12.25
CA THR A 55 -13.91 -8.75 -13.04
C THR A 55 -14.52 -10.09 -12.64
N THR A 56 -14.49 -11.06 -13.55
CA THR A 56 -14.97 -12.44 -13.29
C THR A 56 -14.28 -13.06 -12.08
N LEU A 57 -13.00 -12.75 -11.88
CA LEU A 57 -12.19 -13.19 -10.76
C LEU A 57 -11.70 -11.97 -9.98
N ASP A 58 -11.70 -12.05 -8.67
CA ASP A 58 -11.22 -10.98 -7.78
C ASP A 58 -9.76 -11.17 -7.33
N ARG A 59 -9.24 -12.39 -7.48
CA ARG A 59 -7.89 -12.79 -7.08
C ARG A 59 -7.50 -14.10 -7.73
N LEU A 60 -6.27 -14.52 -7.52
CA LEU A 60 -5.80 -15.83 -7.92
C LEU A 60 -6.20 -16.90 -6.90
N TYR A 61 -6.60 -18.05 -7.39
CA TYR A 61 -6.96 -19.22 -6.58
C TYR A 61 -6.01 -20.39 -6.87
N LYS A 62 -5.87 -21.27 -5.91
CA LYS A 62 -5.08 -22.51 -6.07
C LYS A 62 -5.57 -23.31 -7.27
N GLY A 63 -4.64 -23.73 -8.11
CA GLY A 63 -4.92 -24.52 -9.32
C GLY A 63 -5.25 -23.72 -10.57
N MET A 64 -5.26 -22.37 -10.48
CA MET A 64 -5.46 -21.53 -11.66
C MET A 64 -4.25 -21.58 -12.59
N THR A 65 -4.52 -21.47 -13.89
CA THR A 65 -3.53 -21.26 -14.94
C THR A 65 -3.67 -19.84 -15.46
N ILE A 66 -2.55 -19.11 -15.51
CA ILE A 66 -2.52 -17.75 -16.08
C ILE A 66 -1.63 -17.80 -17.31
N PRO A 67 -2.16 -17.54 -18.51
CA PRO A 67 -1.35 -17.45 -19.71
C PRO A 67 -0.42 -16.24 -19.65
N PHE A 68 0.73 -16.34 -20.31
CA PHE A 68 1.68 -15.24 -20.46
C PHE A 68 2.28 -15.25 -21.85
N THR A 69 2.84 -14.13 -22.27
CA THR A 69 3.56 -14.05 -23.55
C THR A 69 4.99 -14.50 -23.32
N HIS A 70 5.40 -15.54 -24.03
CA HIS A 70 6.80 -15.99 -24.00
C HIS A 70 7.69 -14.96 -24.69
N SER A 71 8.79 -14.58 -24.04
CA SER A 71 9.83 -13.74 -24.64
C SER A 71 11.14 -14.50 -24.71
N ASN A 72 11.77 -14.46 -25.87
CA ASN A 72 13.10 -15.06 -26.10
C ASN A 72 14.24 -14.08 -25.74
N GLU A 73 13.93 -12.89 -25.24
CA GLU A 73 14.97 -11.95 -24.85
C GLU A 73 15.72 -12.43 -23.62
N ALA A 74 16.97 -12.78 -23.80
CA ALA A 74 17.89 -13.11 -22.71
C ALA A 74 18.31 -11.84 -21.98
N LEU A 75 17.46 -11.35 -21.09
CA LEU A 75 17.79 -10.21 -20.21
C LEU A 75 18.42 -10.72 -18.89
N ILE A 76 19.52 -11.48 -19.01
CA ILE A 76 20.24 -12.02 -17.87
C ILE A 76 21.04 -10.90 -17.20
N GLY A 77 21.01 -10.86 -15.87
CA GLY A 77 21.90 -10.02 -15.06
C GLY A 77 21.40 -8.62 -14.71
N LEU A 78 20.18 -8.23 -15.08
CA LEU A 78 19.61 -6.97 -14.59
C LEU A 78 19.11 -7.14 -13.16
N THR A 79 19.63 -6.35 -12.25
CA THR A 79 19.18 -6.27 -10.86
C THR A 79 18.44 -4.95 -10.68
N VAL A 80 17.27 -4.99 -10.08
CA VAL A 80 16.57 -3.78 -9.65
C VAL A 80 17.24 -3.30 -8.36
N LYS A 81 17.78 -2.09 -8.38
CA LYS A 81 18.26 -1.45 -7.15
C LYS A 81 17.04 -1.00 -6.37
N LEU A 82 16.80 -1.62 -5.23
CA LEU A 82 15.84 -1.10 -4.27
C LEU A 82 16.52 0.05 -3.53
N GLU A 83 15.84 1.18 -3.43
CA GLU A 83 16.28 2.27 -2.56
C GLU A 83 16.22 1.78 -1.12
N LYS A 84 17.11 2.31 -0.28
CA LYS A 84 17.20 1.89 1.12
C LYS A 84 15.87 2.14 1.82
N GLU A 85 15.32 1.06 2.32
CA GLU A 85 14.17 1.07 3.18
C GLU A 85 14.61 1.12 4.64
N ASN A 86 13.75 1.70 5.46
CA ASN A 86 13.70 1.68 6.93
C ASN A 86 14.08 2.99 7.62
N GLU A 87 13.42 4.06 7.21
CA GLU A 87 13.05 5.02 8.24
C GLU A 87 11.59 4.71 8.63
N GLN A 88 11.35 4.37 9.89
CA GLN A 88 9.98 4.21 10.42
C GLN A 88 9.26 5.55 10.52
N ASP A 89 9.92 6.61 10.10
CA ASP A 89 9.43 7.97 10.10
C ASP A 89 8.82 8.30 8.73
N ILE A 90 7.53 8.52 8.72
CA ILE A 90 6.75 8.86 7.53
C ILE A 90 6.42 10.34 7.58
N ASN A 91 6.82 11.11 6.56
CA ASN A 91 6.53 12.53 6.51
C ASN A 91 5.11 12.80 6.01
N ILE A 92 4.46 13.78 6.62
CA ILE A 92 3.10 14.17 6.31
C ILE A 92 3.04 15.65 5.99
N MET A 93 2.44 15.97 4.86
CA MET A 93 1.98 17.34 4.59
C MET A 93 0.63 17.58 5.26
N PRO A 94 0.41 18.73 5.93
CA PRO A 94 -0.87 19.02 6.57
C PRO A 94 -2.01 19.07 5.55
N GLY A 95 -3.11 18.42 5.90
CA GLY A 95 -4.34 18.45 5.10
C GLY A 95 -5.20 19.71 5.35
N PRO A 96 -6.19 19.98 4.48
CA PRO A 96 -6.99 21.19 4.56
C PRO A 96 -7.82 21.30 5.85
N GLU A 97 -8.24 20.18 6.44
CA GLU A 97 -9.00 20.15 7.68
C GLU A 97 -8.12 20.00 8.93
N TYR A 98 -6.80 19.92 8.79
CA TYR A 98 -5.88 19.76 9.92
C TYR A 98 -6.04 20.88 10.97
N GLN A 99 -6.15 22.13 10.52
CA GLN A 99 -6.29 23.29 11.40
C GLN A 99 -7.65 23.36 12.11
N LEU A 100 -8.66 22.62 11.63
CA LEU A 100 -9.97 22.52 12.27
C LEU A 100 -9.95 21.58 13.48
N LEU A 101 -8.92 20.75 13.62
CA LEU A 101 -8.75 19.88 14.78
C LEU A 101 -8.37 20.70 16.02
N PRO A 102 -8.89 20.36 17.20
CA PRO A 102 -8.39 20.89 18.46
C PRO A 102 -6.88 20.69 18.61
N LYS A 103 -6.16 21.67 19.14
CA LYS A 103 -4.68 21.61 19.29
C LYS A 103 -4.20 20.37 20.04
N ALA A 104 -4.92 19.93 21.07
CA ALA A 104 -4.62 18.71 21.81
C ALA A 104 -4.64 17.47 20.92
N ILE A 105 -5.53 17.43 19.91
CA ILE A 105 -5.65 16.33 18.96
C ILE A 105 -4.54 16.41 17.91
N GLN A 106 -4.28 17.61 17.37
CA GLN A 106 -3.17 17.84 16.45
C GLN A 106 -1.86 17.30 17.02
N ASN A 107 -1.59 17.61 18.30
CA ASN A 107 -0.39 17.16 19.00
C ASN A 107 -0.36 15.63 19.21
N LYS A 108 -1.50 14.99 19.45
CA LYS A 108 -1.55 13.53 19.69
C LYS A 108 -1.31 12.71 18.43
N VAL A 109 -1.86 13.13 17.30
CA VAL A 109 -1.79 12.36 16.05
C VAL A 109 -0.34 12.13 15.62
N PHE A 110 0.55 13.10 15.84
CA PHE A 110 1.91 13.07 15.33
C PHE A 110 2.99 12.83 16.40
N ASN A 111 2.63 12.85 17.67
CA ASN A 111 3.60 12.70 18.76
C ASN A 111 3.69 11.29 19.35
N LYS A 112 2.90 10.36 18.84
CA LYS A 112 2.94 8.96 19.31
C LYS A 112 3.03 8.01 18.13
N PRO A 113 3.82 6.95 18.24
CA PRO A 113 3.78 5.87 17.26
C PRO A 113 2.37 5.26 17.19
N LEU A 114 1.89 5.03 15.99
CA LEU A 114 0.63 4.34 15.70
C LEU A 114 0.94 2.95 15.17
N MET A 115 0.09 1.99 15.41
CA MET A 115 0.25 0.63 14.94
C MET A 115 -0.53 0.45 13.63
N ILE A 116 0.09 -0.15 12.62
CA ILE A 116 -0.62 -0.55 11.40
C ILE A 116 -1.47 -1.76 11.73
N SER A 117 -2.78 -1.59 11.69
CA SER A 117 -3.74 -2.64 12.02
C SER A 117 -3.61 -3.85 11.08
N PRO A 118 -3.71 -5.09 11.59
CA PRO A 118 -3.82 -6.28 10.76
C PRO A 118 -5.04 -6.31 9.83
N GLN A 119 -6.04 -5.45 10.06
CA GLN A 119 -7.21 -5.28 9.20
C GLN A 119 -6.94 -4.38 7.98
N SER A 120 -5.75 -3.81 7.91
CA SER A 120 -5.32 -2.98 6.78
C SER A 120 -5.27 -3.77 5.48
N ASN A 121 -5.50 -3.10 4.37
CA ASN A 121 -5.52 -3.70 3.04
C ASN A 121 -5.16 -2.67 1.96
N ARG A 122 -5.26 -3.04 0.68
CA ARG A 122 -4.93 -2.17 -0.45
C ARG A 122 -5.85 -0.95 -0.61
N GLN A 123 -7.00 -0.90 0.05
CA GLN A 123 -7.90 0.26 0.03
C GLN A 123 -7.52 1.28 1.10
N ALA A 124 -7.22 0.82 2.32
CA ALA A 124 -6.82 1.69 3.41
C ALA A 124 -5.95 0.97 4.44
N TYR A 125 -4.96 1.66 4.96
CA TYR A 125 -4.22 1.26 6.15
C TYR A 125 -4.87 1.92 7.36
N ILE A 126 -5.34 1.08 8.29
CA ILE A 126 -5.96 1.49 9.55
C ILE A 126 -4.84 1.67 10.56
N LEU A 127 -4.87 2.77 11.29
CA LEU A 127 -3.86 3.12 12.29
C LEU A 127 -4.49 3.02 13.67
N ASP A 128 -4.05 2.02 14.43
CA ASP A 128 -4.49 1.79 15.81
C ASP A 128 -3.61 2.57 16.80
N GLY A 129 -4.17 2.89 17.97
CA GLY A 129 -3.48 3.64 19.03
C GLY A 129 -3.85 5.13 19.11
N PHE A 130 -4.75 5.57 18.24
CA PHE A 130 -5.41 6.86 18.37
C PHE A 130 -6.90 6.62 18.65
N GLU A 131 -7.30 6.77 19.90
CA GLU A 131 -8.66 6.53 20.38
C GLU A 131 -9.21 7.82 21.00
N GLN A 132 -9.66 8.72 20.16
CA GLN A 132 -10.27 9.96 20.63
C GLN A 132 -11.36 10.42 19.70
N GLU A 133 -12.60 10.43 20.20
CA GLU A 133 -13.73 10.96 19.46
C GLU A 133 -13.51 12.43 19.06
N ILE A 134 -13.88 12.73 17.84
CA ILE A 134 -13.83 14.08 17.28
C ILE A 134 -15.22 14.38 16.72
N PRO A 135 -16.14 14.86 17.54
CA PRO A 135 -17.47 15.21 17.07
C PRO A 135 -17.40 16.14 15.87
N ASN A 136 -18.24 15.87 14.89
CA ASN A 136 -18.33 16.67 13.65
C ASN A 136 -17.10 16.62 12.73
N ALA A 137 -16.19 15.64 12.87
CA ALA A 137 -15.09 15.44 11.93
C ALA A 137 -15.58 14.96 10.54
N GLN A 138 -16.57 15.64 9.99
CA GLN A 138 -17.17 15.38 8.68
C GLN A 138 -17.24 16.66 7.87
N ILE A 139 -17.08 16.50 6.56
CA ILE A 139 -17.20 17.57 5.58
C ILE A 139 -18.08 17.10 4.42
N LYS A 140 -18.47 18.03 3.57
CA LYS A 140 -19.02 17.67 2.26
C LYS A 140 -18.00 16.82 1.51
N SER A 141 -18.46 15.72 0.91
CA SER A 141 -17.60 14.81 0.16
C SER A 141 -16.76 15.55 -0.89
N GLY A 142 -15.47 15.30 -0.85
CA GLY A 142 -14.49 15.91 -1.74
C GLY A 142 -13.47 14.90 -2.22
N TYR A 143 -12.56 15.33 -3.08
CA TYR A 143 -11.49 14.49 -3.61
C TYR A 143 -10.52 14.01 -2.54
N THR A 144 -10.21 12.72 -2.55
CA THR A 144 -9.33 12.04 -1.61
C THR A 144 -8.34 11.14 -2.39
N PRO A 145 -7.20 11.68 -2.81
CA PRO A 145 -6.17 10.88 -3.50
C PRO A 145 -5.57 9.82 -2.56
N ALA A 146 -4.92 8.81 -3.15
CA ALA A 146 -4.09 7.89 -2.39
C ALA A 146 -3.02 8.67 -1.60
N GLY A 147 -2.76 8.26 -0.35
CA GLY A 147 -1.93 9.01 0.59
C GLY A 147 -2.71 9.95 1.51
N THR A 148 -4.01 10.18 1.26
CA THR A 148 -4.85 10.99 2.17
C THR A 148 -4.99 10.29 3.51
N ILE A 149 -4.66 11.02 4.59
CA ILE A 149 -4.91 10.58 5.97
C ILE A 149 -6.23 11.17 6.41
N GLN A 150 -7.16 10.29 6.74
CA GLN A 150 -8.49 10.68 7.21
C GLN A 150 -8.71 10.29 8.67
N ILE A 151 -9.54 11.07 9.36
CA ILE A 151 -10.01 10.77 10.70
C ILE A 151 -11.53 10.73 10.73
N THR A 152 -12.10 9.68 11.30
CA THR A 152 -13.55 9.55 11.49
C THR A 152 -14.00 10.29 12.74
N PRO A 153 -15.32 10.61 12.90
CA PRO A 153 -15.87 11.14 14.15
C PRO A 153 -15.59 10.26 15.37
N ALA A 154 -15.53 8.94 15.18
CA ALA A 154 -15.16 7.97 16.22
C ALA A 154 -13.64 7.92 16.52
N GLY A 155 -12.84 8.79 15.90
CA GLY A 155 -11.41 8.86 16.13
C GLY A 155 -10.57 7.81 15.42
N LYS A 156 -11.14 7.02 14.51
CA LYS A 156 -10.33 6.10 13.71
C LYS A 156 -9.53 6.84 12.66
N LEU A 157 -8.23 6.58 12.65
CA LEU A 157 -7.30 7.07 11.63
C LEU A 157 -7.09 6.03 10.54
N PHE A 158 -7.04 6.48 9.30
CA PHE A 158 -6.65 5.62 8.18
C PHE A 158 -6.01 6.40 7.04
N VAL A 159 -5.12 5.73 6.34
CA VAL A 159 -4.44 6.24 5.14
C VAL A 159 -5.05 5.58 3.92
N LEU A 160 -5.57 6.35 2.98
CA LEU A 160 -6.07 5.81 1.73
C LEU A 160 -4.92 5.29 0.88
N MET A 161 -5.03 4.03 0.47
CA MET A 161 -4.06 3.35 -0.38
C MET A 161 -4.50 3.41 -1.85
N LYS A 162 -3.79 2.72 -2.74
CA LYS A 162 -4.00 2.79 -4.20
C LYS A 162 -5.37 2.31 -4.68
N ASP A 163 -6.02 1.39 -3.97
CA ASP A 163 -7.36 0.89 -4.30
C ASP A 163 -8.45 1.58 -3.46
N GLY A 164 -8.11 2.65 -2.74
CA GLY A 164 -9.03 3.43 -1.93
C GLY A 164 -10.03 4.25 -2.76
N GLN A 165 -11.09 4.71 -2.09
CA GLN A 165 -12.06 5.59 -2.72
C GLN A 165 -11.45 6.92 -3.14
N THR A 166 -11.90 7.48 -4.25
CA THR A 166 -11.43 8.77 -4.77
C THR A 166 -12.15 9.97 -4.18
N THR A 167 -13.24 9.74 -3.44
CA THR A 167 -14.02 10.77 -2.76
C THR A 167 -14.37 10.31 -1.34
N GLY A 168 -14.42 11.26 -0.39
CA GLY A 168 -14.74 10.99 1.00
C GLY A 168 -15.21 12.25 1.73
N GLY A 169 -15.87 12.04 2.87
CA GLY A 169 -16.46 13.10 3.68
C GLY A 169 -15.90 13.18 5.10
N TYR A 170 -14.79 12.53 5.41
CA TYR A 170 -14.08 12.67 6.69
C TYR A 170 -12.99 13.73 6.60
N PHE A 171 -12.60 14.29 7.73
CA PHE A 171 -11.51 15.27 7.77
C PHE A 171 -10.23 14.68 7.19
N ARG A 172 -9.66 15.39 6.23
CA ARG A 172 -8.35 15.08 5.62
C ARG A 172 -7.30 15.84 6.42
N ILE A 173 -6.66 15.14 7.34
CA ILE A 173 -5.74 15.74 8.30
C ILE A 173 -4.31 15.80 7.78
N GLY A 174 -4.00 15.04 6.75
CA GLY A 174 -2.68 15.04 6.13
C GLY A 174 -2.66 14.30 4.81
N PHE A 175 -1.53 14.43 4.14
CA PHE A 175 -1.23 13.73 2.88
C PHE A 175 0.19 13.17 2.94
N LEU A 176 0.35 11.96 2.45
CA LEU A 176 1.64 11.36 2.14
C LEU A 176 1.95 11.61 0.67
N ASP A 177 3.20 11.89 0.37
CA ASP A 177 3.65 11.85 -1.01
C ASP A 177 3.77 10.40 -1.52
N LYS A 178 4.25 10.23 -2.75
CA LYS A 178 4.36 8.91 -3.36
C LYS A 178 5.42 8.03 -2.68
N GLU A 179 6.50 8.63 -2.19
CA GLU A 179 7.63 7.94 -1.58
C GLU A 179 7.26 7.47 -0.18
N ASP A 180 6.75 8.36 0.66
CA ASP A 180 6.27 8.05 2.00
C ASP A 180 5.10 7.04 1.98
N LEU A 181 4.19 7.14 1.00
CA LEU A 181 3.14 6.15 0.81
C LEU A 181 3.70 4.77 0.43
N GLY A 182 4.74 4.74 -0.40
CA GLY A 182 5.46 3.52 -0.76
C GLY A 182 6.14 2.87 0.44
N GLN A 183 6.80 3.67 1.29
CA GLN A 183 7.41 3.20 2.54
C GLN A 183 6.36 2.66 3.50
N LEU A 184 5.29 3.42 3.76
CA LEU A 184 4.19 2.99 4.62
C LEU A 184 3.60 1.65 4.14
N ALA A 185 3.45 1.47 2.82
CA ALA A 185 2.90 0.25 2.25
C ALA A 185 3.73 -1.00 2.59
N GLN A 186 5.03 -0.85 2.79
CA GLN A 186 5.93 -1.96 3.07
C GLN A 186 6.12 -2.25 4.57
N ILE A 187 5.71 -1.37 5.46
CA ILE A 187 5.78 -1.63 6.90
C ILE A 187 4.83 -2.79 7.25
N PRO A 188 5.31 -3.87 7.90
CA PRO A 188 4.48 -5.02 8.24
C PRO A 188 3.27 -4.68 9.08
N PHE A 189 2.16 -5.37 8.87
CA PHE A 189 0.98 -5.24 9.71
C PHE A 189 1.30 -5.66 11.15
N GLY A 190 0.86 -4.87 12.12
CA GLY A 190 1.19 -5.01 13.52
C GLY A 190 2.43 -4.24 13.97
N GLU A 191 3.22 -3.70 13.04
CA GLU A 191 4.35 -2.82 13.36
C GLU A 191 3.90 -1.38 13.59
N LYS A 192 4.78 -0.62 14.27
CA LYS A 192 4.54 0.78 14.58
C LYS A 192 5.12 1.69 13.51
N VAL A 193 4.44 2.79 13.27
CA VAL A 193 4.87 3.89 12.41
C VAL A 193 4.81 5.20 13.17
N GLN A 194 5.81 6.05 12.99
CA GLN A 194 5.82 7.42 13.49
C GLN A 194 5.64 8.39 12.34
N PHE A 195 4.62 9.24 12.45
CA PHE A 195 4.44 10.32 11.50
C PHE A 195 5.18 11.58 11.94
N LYS A 196 5.81 12.24 10.99
CA LYS A 196 6.45 13.54 11.18
C LYS A 196 5.78 14.58 10.29
N MET A 197 5.45 15.72 10.85
CA MET A 197 4.88 16.82 10.09
C MET A 197 5.97 17.50 9.28
N ASP A 198 5.84 17.51 7.97
CA ASP A 198 6.64 18.35 7.08
C ASP A 198 5.99 19.75 7.03
N LEU A 199 6.65 20.72 7.64
CA LEU A 199 6.20 22.11 7.72
C LEU A 199 6.84 23.00 6.64
N LYS A 200 7.33 22.39 5.54
CA LYS A 200 7.88 23.16 4.41
C LYS A 200 6.84 24.00 3.71
#